data_179874257a87fec962714115bc1ad03a
#
_entry.id   179874257a87fec962714115bc1ad03a
#
_cell.length_a   1.000
_cell.length_b   1.000
_cell.length_c   1.000
_cell.angle_alpha   90.00
_cell.angle_beta   90.00
_cell.angle_gamma   90.00
#
_symmetry.space_group_name_H-M   'P 1'
#
loop_
_entity.id
_entity.type
_entity.pdbx_description
1 polymer ?
#
loop_
_entity_poly.entity_id
_entity_poly.type
_entity_poly.pdbx_seq_one_letter_code
_entity_poly.pdbx_strand_id
1 'polypeptide(L)'
;MIHFFEEEGADILLAAPTGRAAKRMTEATGCEAQTIHRLLEVSGNPEDDDKRDNVGFGNGFGRNAENPLESDVIIIDEMSMVDLPLMKALLDAIMPGTRLIMVGDGNQLPSVGPGRVLKDMIASDCFPVVKLEKIFRQAKESDIIVNAHKINRGEPVILDNKSMDFFLFKTV
;
A
#
# COMPACT_ATOMS: atom_id res chain seq x y z
N MET A 1 6.63 -11.88 10.41
CA MET A 1 5.48 -12.34 9.59
C MET A 1 5.98 -13.12 8.38
N ILE A 2 6.84 -12.58 7.51
CA ILE A 2 7.39 -13.31 6.34
C ILE A 2 8.09 -14.59 6.79
N HIS A 3 9.06 -14.54 7.70
CA HIS A 3 9.74 -15.73 8.23
C HIS A 3 8.82 -16.80 8.76
N PHE A 4 7.67 -16.44 9.33
CA PHE A 4 6.68 -17.42 9.78
C PHE A 4 6.11 -18.22 8.60
N PHE A 5 5.80 -17.57 7.50
CA PHE A 5 5.31 -18.27 6.30
C PHE A 5 6.41 -19.06 5.57
N GLU A 6 7.64 -18.55 5.56
CA GLU A 6 8.79 -19.27 5.03
C GLU A 6 9.07 -20.58 5.82
N GLU A 7 8.94 -20.53 7.15
CA GLU A 7 9.06 -21.72 8.00
C GLU A 7 7.94 -22.74 7.75
N GLU A 8 6.75 -22.28 7.35
CA GLU A 8 5.64 -23.15 6.93
C GLU A 8 5.81 -23.67 5.48
N GLY A 9 6.83 -23.21 4.76
CA GLY A 9 7.07 -23.60 3.37
C GLY A 9 6.09 -22.99 2.37
N ALA A 10 5.46 -21.85 2.73
CA ALA A 10 4.49 -21.17 1.88
C ALA A 10 5.17 -20.35 0.80
N ASP A 11 4.63 -20.36 -0.41
CA ASP A 11 5.03 -19.48 -1.50
C ASP A 11 4.46 -18.08 -1.28
N ILE A 12 5.36 -17.08 -1.16
CA ILE A 12 5.01 -15.70 -0.80
C ILE A 12 5.30 -14.75 -1.95
N LEU A 13 4.32 -13.94 -2.32
CA LEU A 13 4.50 -12.82 -3.23
C LEU A 13 4.42 -11.50 -2.46
N LEU A 14 5.39 -10.61 -2.70
CA LEU A 14 5.46 -9.30 -2.08
C LEU A 14 5.25 -8.22 -3.13
N ALA A 15 4.35 -7.28 -2.88
CA ALA A 15 4.13 -6.18 -3.80
C ALA A 15 3.75 -4.86 -3.11
N ALA A 16 3.88 -3.77 -3.87
CA ALA A 16 3.49 -2.43 -3.46
C ALA A 16 2.98 -1.63 -4.67
N PRO A 17 2.20 -0.57 -4.50
CA PRO A 17 1.68 0.22 -5.62
C PRO A 17 2.76 0.99 -6.40
N THR A 18 3.90 1.28 -5.77
CA THR A 18 4.99 2.06 -6.40
C THR A 18 6.32 1.33 -6.36
N GLY A 19 7.19 1.60 -7.35
CA GLY A 19 8.54 1.02 -7.39
C GLY A 19 9.40 1.40 -6.17
N ARG A 20 9.22 2.61 -5.62
CA ARG A 20 9.93 3.05 -4.42
C ARG A 20 9.51 2.25 -3.18
N ALA A 21 8.22 1.98 -3.03
CA ALA A 21 7.71 1.17 -1.93
C ALA A 21 8.15 -0.30 -2.08
N ALA A 22 8.08 -0.88 -3.28
CA ALA A 22 8.56 -2.22 -3.57
C ALA A 22 10.06 -2.37 -3.23
N LYS A 23 10.90 -1.40 -3.64
CA LYS A 23 12.32 -1.41 -3.32
C LYS A 23 12.57 -1.36 -1.81
N ARG A 24 11.86 -0.49 -1.07
CA ARG A 24 11.94 -0.44 0.40
C ARG A 24 11.54 -1.75 1.05
N MET A 25 10.50 -2.39 0.53
CA MET A 25 10.04 -3.68 1.00
C MET A 25 11.09 -4.75 0.82
N THR A 26 11.74 -4.80 -0.35
CA THR A 26 12.88 -5.70 -0.61
C THR A 26 14.05 -5.44 0.36
N GLU A 27 14.44 -4.17 0.54
CA GLU A 27 15.54 -3.80 1.44
C GLU A 27 15.25 -4.16 2.91
N ALA A 28 13.99 -4.02 3.34
CA ALA A 28 13.59 -4.29 4.72
C ALA A 28 13.39 -5.78 5.02
N THR A 29 13.01 -6.58 4.03
CA THR A 29 12.66 -8.00 4.22
C THR A 29 13.75 -8.96 3.74
N GLY A 30 14.60 -8.52 2.82
CA GLY A 30 15.53 -9.39 2.10
C GLY A 30 14.88 -10.24 1.00
N CYS A 31 13.55 -10.18 0.84
CA CYS A 31 12.79 -10.93 -0.17
C CYS A 31 12.46 -10.02 -1.34
N GLU A 32 12.44 -10.54 -2.56
CA GLU A 32 12.09 -9.75 -3.74
C GLU A 32 10.65 -9.26 -3.68
N ALA A 33 10.46 -7.94 -3.80
CA ALA A 33 9.16 -7.31 -3.92
C ALA A 33 9.07 -6.52 -5.23
N GLN A 34 7.89 -6.47 -5.83
CA GLN A 34 7.67 -5.78 -7.10
C GLN A 34 6.46 -4.85 -7.03
N THR A 35 6.20 -4.08 -8.07
CA THR A 35 4.98 -3.30 -8.13
C THR A 35 3.77 -4.20 -8.41
N ILE A 36 2.58 -3.81 -7.91
CA ILE A 36 1.34 -4.55 -8.22
C ILE A 36 1.14 -4.67 -9.74
N HIS A 37 1.43 -3.59 -10.48
CA HIS A 37 1.33 -3.60 -11.94
C HIS A 37 2.26 -4.64 -12.58
N ARG A 38 3.49 -4.77 -12.09
CA ARG A 38 4.45 -5.76 -12.58
C ARG A 38 4.04 -7.18 -12.17
N LEU A 39 3.54 -7.34 -10.94
CA LEU A 39 2.99 -8.61 -10.46
C LEU A 39 1.84 -9.09 -11.34
N LEU A 40 0.99 -8.18 -11.78
CA LEU A 40 -0.14 -8.46 -12.66
C LEU A 40 0.23 -8.54 -14.15
N GLU A 41 1.53 -8.41 -14.49
CA GLU A 41 2.02 -8.49 -15.87
C GLU A 41 1.26 -7.55 -16.81
N VAL A 42 1.33 -6.23 -16.52
CA VAL A 42 0.72 -5.24 -17.42
C VAL A 42 1.25 -5.41 -18.83
N SER A 43 0.39 -5.80 -19.76
CA SER A 43 0.69 -5.92 -21.17
C SER A 43 0.70 -4.52 -21.80
N GLY A 44 1.84 -3.83 -21.76
CA GLY A 44 2.04 -2.54 -22.41
C GLY A 44 3.40 -2.53 -23.10
N ASN A 45 3.42 -2.56 -24.42
CA ASN A 45 4.59 -2.11 -25.17
C ASN A 45 4.83 -0.65 -24.77
N PRO A 46 6.07 -0.24 -24.46
CA PRO A 46 6.40 1.16 -24.15
C PRO A 46 6.07 2.13 -25.31
N GLU A 47 5.81 1.62 -26.50
CA GLU A 47 5.51 2.39 -27.71
C GLU A 47 4.01 2.70 -27.92
N ASP A 48 3.11 2.15 -27.09
CA ASP A 48 1.66 2.37 -27.18
C ASP A 48 1.14 3.42 -26.16
N ASP A 49 1.91 4.46 -25.87
CA ASP A 49 1.53 5.53 -24.94
C ASP A 49 0.24 6.28 -25.34
N ASP A 50 -0.08 6.30 -26.64
CA ASP A 50 -1.29 6.98 -27.16
C ASP A 50 -2.61 6.21 -26.92
N LYS A 51 -2.57 4.98 -26.38
CA LYS A 51 -3.78 4.16 -26.14
C LYS A 51 -4.16 4.03 -24.66
N ARG A 52 -3.45 4.68 -23.76
CA ARG A 52 -3.71 4.60 -22.29
C ARG A 52 -5.07 5.16 -21.88
N ASP A 53 -5.67 6.06 -22.68
CA ASP A 53 -6.98 6.64 -22.39
C ASP A 53 -8.18 5.68 -22.63
N ASN A 54 -7.95 4.49 -23.18
CA ASN A 54 -8.99 3.52 -23.52
C ASN A 54 -8.77 2.11 -22.95
N VAL A 55 -7.92 1.93 -21.94
CA VAL A 55 -7.84 0.64 -21.23
C VAL A 55 -9.07 0.54 -20.33
N GLY A 56 -10.16 0.12 -20.96
CA GLY A 56 -11.39 -0.24 -20.25
C GLY A 56 -11.08 -1.30 -19.20
N PHE A 57 -11.75 -1.19 -18.06
CA PHE A 57 -11.71 -2.14 -16.96
C PHE A 57 -11.59 -3.59 -17.47
N GLY A 58 -10.40 -4.17 -17.41
CA GLY A 58 -10.24 -5.61 -17.53
C GLY A 58 -9.26 -6.20 -18.56
N ASN A 59 -8.74 -5.46 -19.55
CA ASN A 59 -8.00 -6.08 -20.67
C ASN A 59 -6.49 -5.76 -20.75
N GLY A 60 -5.88 -5.23 -19.71
CA GLY A 60 -4.46 -4.82 -19.74
C GLY A 60 -3.51 -5.63 -18.85
N PHE A 61 -4.01 -6.61 -18.09
CA PHE A 61 -3.21 -7.43 -17.20
C PHE A 61 -3.09 -8.87 -17.70
N GLY A 62 -1.87 -9.41 -17.73
CA GLY A 62 -1.60 -10.80 -18.11
C GLY A 62 -2.06 -11.79 -17.04
N ARG A 63 -2.09 -11.35 -15.77
CA ARG A 63 -2.63 -12.12 -14.64
C ARG A 63 -4.08 -11.76 -14.40
N ASN A 64 -4.94 -12.77 -14.35
CA ASN A 64 -6.39 -12.65 -14.20
C ASN A 64 -6.98 -14.02 -13.78
N ALA A 65 -8.31 -14.17 -13.80
CA ALA A 65 -8.99 -15.41 -13.40
C ALA A 65 -8.62 -16.64 -14.27
N GLU A 66 -8.20 -16.43 -15.53
CA GLU A 66 -7.79 -17.52 -16.43
C GLU A 66 -6.29 -17.84 -16.31
N ASN A 67 -5.49 -16.89 -15.83
CA ASN A 67 -4.07 -17.00 -15.58
C ASN A 67 -3.72 -16.38 -14.21
N PRO A 68 -4.11 -17.03 -13.10
CA PRO A 68 -3.98 -16.46 -11.76
C PRO A 68 -2.54 -16.43 -11.27
N LEU A 69 -2.34 -15.70 -10.16
CA LEU A 69 -1.11 -15.72 -9.38
C LEU A 69 -1.05 -17.02 -8.57
N GLU A 70 -0.01 -17.80 -8.81
CA GLU A 70 0.23 -19.03 -8.06
C GLU A 70 1.05 -18.71 -6.81
N SER A 71 0.38 -18.63 -5.66
CA SER A 71 1.03 -18.38 -4.36
C SER A 71 0.09 -18.71 -3.21
N ASP A 72 0.67 -19.06 -2.06
CA ASP A 72 -0.08 -19.31 -0.82
C ASP A 72 -0.42 -17.99 -0.10
N VAL A 73 0.48 -17.02 -0.19
CA VAL A 73 0.36 -15.72 0.51
C VAL A 73 0.76 -14.58 -0.42
N ILE A 74 -0.04 -13.54 -0.45
CA ILE A 74 0.28 -12.28 -1.12
C ILE A 74 0.26 -11.17 -0.06
N ILE A 75 1.36 -10.44 0.04
CA ILE A 75 1.49 -9.30 0.96
C ILE A 75 1.63 -8.02 0.15
N ILE A 76 0.68 -7.11 0.34
CA ILE A 76 0.70 -5.80 -0.31
C ILE A 76 0.96 -4.72 0.74
N ASP A 77 2.00 -3.92 0.53
CA ASP A 77 2.29 -2.75 1.35
C ASP A 77 1.80 -1.45 0.68
N GLU A 78 1.71 -0.37 1.45
CA GLU A 78 1.23 0.96 1.02
C GLU A 78 -0.17 0.93 0.37
N MET A 79 -1.07 0.12 0.93
CA MET A 79 -2.44 -0.07 0.43
C MET A 79 -3.29 1.20 0.36
N SER A 80 -2.92 2.28 1.08
CA SER A 80 -3.58 3.59 0.98
C SER A 80 -3.54 4.18 -0.42
N MET A 81 -2.54 3.80 -1.24
CA MET A 81 -2.34 4.28 -2.61
C MET A 81 -3.01 3.40 -3.67
N VAL A 82 -3.63 2.29 -3.29
CA VAL A 82 -4.32 1.37 -4.21
C VAL A 82 -5.75 1.87 -4.46
N ASP A 83 -6.08 2.08 -5.72
CA ASP A 83 -7.43 2.47 -6.17
C ASP A 83 -8.32 1.25 -6.45
N LEU A 84 -9.60 1.51 -6.72
CA LEU A 84 -10.58 0.45 -6.96
C LEU A 84 -10.28 -0.37 -8.22
N PRO A 85 -9.88 0.21 -9.38
CA PRO A 85 -9.52 -0.55 -10.56
C PRO A 85 -8.35 -1.50 -10.33
N LEU A 86 -7.28 -1.03 -9.66
CA LEU A 86 -6.10 -1.85 -9.38
C LEU A 86 -6.43 -2.96 -8.37
N MET A 87 -7.25 -2.66 -7.35
CA MET A 87 -7.71 -3.66 -6.40
C MET A 87 -8.56 -4.74 -7.08
N LYS A 88 -9.46 -4.33 -7.98
CA LYS A 88 -10.26 -5.29 -8.75
C LYS A 88 -9.36 -6.22 -9.58
N ALA A 89 -8.41 -5.66 -10.32
CA ALA A 89 -7.49 -6.45 -11.13
C ALA A 89 -6.66 -7.43 -10.28
N LEU A 90 -6.21 -6.99 -9.09
CA LEU A 90 -5.51 -7.85 -8.14
C LEU A 90 -6.40 -9.01 -7.67
N LEU A 91 -7.64 -8.73 -7.28
CA LEU A 91 -8.57 -9.76 -6.81
C LEU A 91 -8.98 -10.74 -7.92
N ASP A 92 -9.11 -10.28 -9.17
CA ASP A 92 -9.38 -11.15 -10.32
C ASP A 92 -8.22 -12.14 -10.59
N ALA A 93 -7.00 -11.78 -10.18
CA ALA A 93 -5.79 -12.60 -10.36
C ALA A 93 -5.47 -13.51 -9.16
N ILE A 94 -6.14 -13.37 -8.03
CA ILE A 94 -5.88 -14.18 -6.82
C ILE A 94 -6.71 -15.46 -6.85
N MET A 95 -6.05 -16.59 -6.60
CA MET A 95 -6.74 -17.87 -6.49
C MET A 95 -7.54 -17.99 -5.19
N PRO A 96 -8.69 -18.67 -5.22
CA PRO A 96 -9.38 -19.05 -4.00
C PRO A 96 -8.47 -19.87 -3.08
N GLY A 97 -8.35 -19.46 -1.82
CA GLY A 97 -7.47 -20.10 -0.83
C GLY A 97 -6.16 -19.35 -0.59
N THR A 98 -5.71 -18.50 -1.50
CA THR A 98 -4.57 -17.61 -1.27
C THR A 98 -4.88 -16.61 -0.16
N ARG A 99 -3.96 -16.44 0.78
CA ARG A 99 -4.05 -15.48 1.87
C ARG A 99 -3.57 -14.10 1.43
N LEU A 100 -4.47 -13.12 1.36
CA LEU A 100 -4.12 -11.73 1.06
C LEU A 100 -3.91 -10.94 2.35
N ILE A 101 -2.72 -10.37 2.53
CA ILE A 101 -2.36 -9.50 3.65
C ILE A 101 -2.14 -8.10 3.11
N MET A 102 -2.92 -7.17 3.61
CA MET A 102 -2.89 -5.77 3.22
C MET A 102 -2.30 -4.93 4.33
N VAL A 103 -1.23 -4.20 4.04
CA VAL A 103 -0.54 -3.30 4.97
C VAL A 103 -0.66 -1.88 4.44
N GLY A 104 -0.92 -0.91 5.31
CA GLY A 104 -1.01 0.48 4.90
C GLY A 104 -1.46 1.39 6.04
N ASP A 105 -1.37 2.68 5.80
CA ASP A 105 -1.78 3.70 6.77
C ASP A 105 -3.08 4.38 6.27
N GLY A 106 -4.19 4.11 6.95
CA GLY A 106 -5.49 4.71 6.65
C GLY A 106 -5.54 6.23 6.83
N ASN A 107 -4.52 6.85 7.47
CA ASN A 107 -4.43 8.29 7.68
C ASN A 107 -3.59 9.01 6.62
N GLN A 108 -2.88 8.26 5.77
CA GLN A 108 -2.19 8.84 4.62
C GLN A 108 -3.17 9.30 3.54
N LEU A 109 -2.64 10.07 2.58
CA LEU A 109 -3.41 10.51 1.43
C LEU A 109 -3.92 9.28 0.64
N PRO A 110 -5.18 9.32 0.19
CA PRO A 110 -5.73 8.25 -0.62
C PRO A 110 -5.08 8.19 -2.00
N SER A 111 -5.38 7.12 -2.76
CA SER A 111 -5.03 7.00 -4.17
C SER A 111 -5.53 8.20 -4.99
N VAL A 112 -4.83 8.51 -6.08
CA VAL A 112 -5.29 9.53 -7.06
C VAL A 112 -6.48 8.99 -7.87
N GLY A 113 -6.52 7.69 -8.11
CA GLY A 113 -7.63 7.00 -8.76
C GLY A 113 -8.87 6.86 -7.87
N PRO A 114 -9.99 6.38 -8.43
CA PRO A 114 -11.26 6.29 -7.71
C PRO A 114 -11.24 5.25 -6.59
N GLY A 115 -11.94 5.58 -5.49
CA GLY A 115 -12.13 4.69 -4.34
C GLY A 115 -11.16 4.95 -3.19
N ARG A 116 -11.50 4.46 -2.01
CA ARG A 116 -10.69 4.50 -0.78
C ARG A 116 -10.60 3.10 -0.20
N VAL A 117 -10.08 2.18 -1.03
CA VAL A 117 -10.12 0.73 -0.80
C VAL A 117 -9.76 0.35 0.64
N LEU A 118 -8.58 0.75 1.12
CA LEU A 118 -8.14 0.41 2.47
C LEU A 118 -9.10 0.92 3.56
N LYS A 119 -9.54 2.17 3.45
CA LYS A 119 -10.47 2.75 4.44
C LYS A 119 -11.83 2.07 4.43
N ASP A 120 -12.34 1.80 3.24
CA ASP A 120 -13.67 1.19 3.07
C ASP A 120 -13.65 -0.26 3.55
N MET A 121 -12.55 -1.00 3.30
CA MET A 121 -12.37 -2.37 3.83
C MET A 121 -12.27 -2.38 5.36
N ILE A 122 -11.51 -1.46 5.96
CA ILE A 122 -11.44 -1.33 7.43
C ILE A 122 -12.82 -0.97 8.01
N ALA A 123 -13.54 -0.05 7.37
CA ALA A 123 -14.85 0.41 7.84
C ALA A 123 -15.96 -0.63 7.68
N SER A 124 -15.79 -1.61 6.77
CA SER A 124 -16.78 -2.68 6.55
C SER A 124 -16.90 -3.66 7.72
N ASP A 125 -15.87 -3.72 8.59
CA ASP A 125 -15.77 -4.68 9.70
C ASP A 125 -15.90 -6.17 9.29
N CYS A 126 -15.68 -6.44 7.98
CA CYS A 126 -15.81 -7.80 7.43
C CYS A 126 -14.49 -8.60 7.48
N PHE A 127 -13.39 -7.94 7.82
CA PHE A 127 -12.04 -8.51 7.79
C PHE A 127 -11.34 -8.34 9.13
N PRO A 128 -10.45 -9.25 9.52
CA PRO A 128 -9.59 -9.05 10.69
C PRO A 128 -8.68 -7.84 10.48
N VAL A 129 -8.72 -6.87 11.38
CA VAL A 129 -7.91 -5.65 11.31
C VAL A 129 -7.02 -5.54 12.55
N VAL A 130 -5.73 -5.34 12.34
CA VAL A 130 -4.76 -5.05 13.40
C VAL A 130 -4.28 -3.62 13.24
N LYS A 131 -4.56 -2.77 14.22
CA LYS A 131 -4.06 -1.39 14.27
C LYS A 131 -2.79 -1.31 15.12
N LEU A 132 -1.74 -0.74 14.55
CA LEU A 132 -0.51 -0.41 15.26
C LEU A 132 -0.60 1.02 15.79
N GLU A 133 -0.94 1.19 17.05
CA GLU A 133 -1.17 2.52 17.67
C GLU A 133 0.04 3.02 18.48
N LYS A 134 0.99 2.12 18.78
CA LYS A 134 2.13 2.46 19.62
C LYS A 134 3.23 3.16 18.84
N ILE A 135 3.42 4.44 19.11
CA ILE A 135 4.57 5.20 18.59
C ILE A 135 5.81 4.80 19.37
N PHE A 136 6.87 4.37 18.69
CA PHE A 136 8.15 4.04 19.33
C PHE A 136 8.79 5.28 19.94
N ARG A 137 9.61 5.06 21.01
CA ARG A 137 10.19 6.12 21.83
C ARG A 137 10.99 7.16 21.03
N GLN A 138 11.78 6.72 20.02
CA GLN A 138 12.53 7.61 19.15
C GLN A 138 11.65 8.52 18.27
N ALA A 139 10.48 8.04 17.88
CA ALA A 139 9.52 8.83 17.10
C ALA A 139 8.72 9.83 17.99
N LYS A 140 8.68 9.62 19.31
CA LYS A 140 8.03 10.56 20.27
C LYS A 140 8.85 11.83 20.51
N GLU A 141 10.15 11.82 20.20
CA GLU A 141 11.04 12.96 20.31
C GLU A 141 10.97 13.89 19.09
N SER A 142 10.35 13.45 18.00
CA SER A 142 10.12 14.25 16.80
C SER A 142 8.79 15.00 16.89
N ASP A 143 8.85 16.32 16.92
CA ASP A 143 7.67 17.17 16.90
C ASP A 143 6.91 17.08 15.56
N ILE A 144 7.58 16.75 14.45
CA ILE A 144 6.92 16.44 13.17
C ILE A 144 5.94 15.29 13.37
N ILE A 145 6.37 14.19 13.98
CA ILE A 145 5.52 13.00 14.16
C ILE A 145 4.41 13.28 15.16
N VAL A 146 4.74 13.92 16.29
CA VAL A 146 3.75 14.29 17.31
C VAL A 146 2.67 15.21 16.74
N ASN A 147 3.09 16.24 15.98
CA ASN A 147 2.15 17.19 15.37
C ASN A 147 1.34 16.55 14.24
N ALA A 148 1.91 15.66 13.44
CA ALA A 148 1.16 14.90 12.44
C ALA A 148 0.02 14.09 13.08
N HIS A 149 0.28 13.41 14.22
CA HIS A 149 -0.76 12.70 14.95
C HIS A 149 -1.81 13.63 15.55
N LYS A 150 -1.43 14.81 16.07
CA LYS A 150 -2.38 15.81 16.55
C LYS A 150 -3.29 16.30 15.43
N ILE A 151 -2.70 16.68 14.28
CA ILE A 151 -3.46 17.14 13.12
C ILE A 151 -4.46 16.08 12.67
N ASN A 152 -4.03 14.82 12.62
CA ASN A 152 -4.89 13.71 12.22
C ASN A 152 -6.08 13.48 13.17
N ARG A 153 -5.92 13.80 14.47
CA ARG A 153 -6.98 13.76 15.49
C ARG A 153 -7.82 15.04 15.56
N GLY A 154 -7.50 16.07 14.76
CA GLY A 154 -8.13 17.38 14.84
C GLY A 154 -7.69 18.18 16.08
N GLU A 155 -6.58 17.82 16.71
CA GLU A 155 -6.04 18.50 17.87
C GLU A 155 -5.18 19.70 17.46
N PRO A 156 -5.16 20.81 18.23
CA PRO A 156 -4.34 21.97 17.95
C PRO A 156 -2.84 21.64 18.07
N VAL A 157 -2.04 22.19 17.15
CA VAL A 157 -0.58 22.14 17.22
C VAL A 157 -0.01 23.48 17.70
N ILE A 158 1.13 23.43 18.40
CA ILE A 158 1.84 24.63 18.85
C ILE A 158 2.77 25.07 17.72
N LEU A 159 2.60 26.33 17.26
CA LEU A 159 3.34 26.92 16.16
C LEU A 159 4.26 28.03 16.67
N ASP A 160 5.13 27.71 17.63
CA ASP A 160 6.02 28.68 18.30
C ASP A 160 7.47 28.66 17.79
N ASN A 161 7.78 27.79 16.82
CA ASN A 161 9.11 27.62 16.22
C ASN A 161 10.24 27.33 17.25
N LYS A 162 9.89 26.72 18.38
CA LYS A 162 10.86 26.28 19.38
C LYS A 162 11.27 24.83 19.24
N SER A 163 10.64 24.13 18.31
CA SER A 163 10.93 22.73 18.00
C SER A 163 12.31 22.57 17.36
N MET A 164 12.89 21.37 17.50
CA MET A 164 14.15 21.01 16.84
C MET A 164 13.96 20.60 15.37
N ASP A 165 12.76 20.18 14.99
CA ASP A 165 12.47 19.58 13.67
C ASP A 165 11.13 20.04 13.04
N PHE A 166 10.33 20.87 13.73
CA PHE A 166 9.05 21.36 13.24
C PHE A 166 8.98 22.89 13.25
N PHE A 167 8.89 23.50 12.08
CA PHE A 167 8.91 24.97 11.94
C PHE A 167 7.78 25.45 11.04
N LEU A 168 7.16 26.58 11.42
CA LEU A 168 6.20 27.29 10.60
C LEU A 168 6.90 28.48 9.91
N PHE A 169 6.85 28.50 8.59
CA PHE A 169 7.26 29.66 7.80
C PHE A 169 6.05 30.48 7.39
N LYS A 170 6.04 31.74 7.73
CA LYS A 170 5.01 32.68 7.25
C LYS A 170 5.44 33.17 5.86
N THR A 171 4.71 32.74 4.83
CA THR A 171 4.81 33.35 3.49
C THR A 171 4.12 34.70 3.52
N VAL A 172 4.83 35.75 3.07
CA VAL A 172 4.30 37.11 2.88
C VAL A 172 3.63 37.19 1.52
#